data_466a2a5603c2b6a70fb448a76a54fc2e
#
_entry.id   466a2a5603c2b6a70fb448a76a54fc2e
#
_cell.length_a   1.000
_cell.length_b   1.000
_cell.length_c   1.000
_cell.angle_alpha   90.00
_cell.angle_beta   90.00
_cell.angle_gamma   90.00
#
_symmetry.space_group_name_H-M   'P 1'
#
loop_
_entity.id
_entity.type
_entity.pdbx_description
1 polymer ?
#
loop_
_entity_poly.entity_id
_entity_poly.type
_entity_poly.pdbx_seq_one_letter_code
_entity_poly.pdbx_strand_id
1 'polypeptide(L)'
;MRDFPSCFGESGVQIADASSSSSSAGKGAAQNLVTCLYQTQFSGRACVISVTWSKSLMGQGLSIGVDDLSGQCLCKADIKPWLFSKKKGSKSLDVEDGKIEIFWDLSGAKFGAGPEPVEGFYVAVVFDLELVLLLGDMKKDAYRKTGANRSMLNAAFVARREHIYGKKVYSAKAQFCDKGQFHDIVIECDTIGLKDPCLEIRVDKKPVMQVKRLAWKFRGNHTILVDGLPVEVFWDVHSWLFGSTASNAVFMFHTCQAPEKSLPWSYSQIFRESQLQGLGFSLILHAWKLE
;
A
#
# COMPACT_ATOMS: atom_id res chain seq x y z
N MET A 1 4.62 -56.29 10.15
CA MET A 1 3.80 -55.11 10.21
C MET A 1 4.42 -54.12 9.24
N ARG A 2 3.66 -53.75 8.23
CA ARG A 2 4.17 -52.96 7.07
C ARG A 2 3.77 -51.53 7.28
N ASP A 3 4.80 -50.65 7.31
CA ASP A 3 4.62 -49.22 7.34
C ASP A 3 4.19 -48.70 5.95
N PHE A 4 3.10 -47.94 5.92
CA PHE A 4 2.66 -47.22 4.72
C PHE A 4 3.23 -45.81 4.72
N PRO A 5 3.86 -45.35 3.64
CA PRO A 5 4.27 -43.98 3.51
C PRO A 5 3.07 -43.06 3.21
N SER A 6 2.86 -42.10 4.06
CA SER A 6 1.89 -41.00 3.87
C SER A 6 2.42 -40.01 2.85
N CYS A 7 1.87 -40.04 1.63
CA CYS A 7 2.05 -39.03 0.62
C CYS A 7 0.87 -38.05 0.66
N PHE A 8 1.00 -36.98 1.43
CA PHE A 8 0.27 -35.73 1.20
C PHE A 8 1.20 -34.56 1.51
N GLY A 9 1.90 -34.14 0.46
CA GLY A 9 2.55 -32.85 0.42
C GLY A 9 1.52 -31.79 0.06
N GLU A 10 1.03 -31.06 1.03
CA GLU A 10 0.29 -29.83 0.79
C GLU A 10 1.28 -28.76 0.36
N SER A 11 1.36 -28.51 -0.93
CA SER A 11 1.96 -27.31 -1.49
C SER A 11 1.00 -26.14 -1.29
N GLY A 12 0.86 -25.69 -0.06
CA GLY A 12 0.21 -24.43 0.26
C GLY A 12 1.11 -23.29 -0.23
N VAL A 13 0.62 -22.51 -1.18
CA VAL A 13 1.19 -21.23 -1.54
C VAL A 13 1.18 -20.35 -0.28
N GLN A 14 2.30 -20.25 0.38
CA GLN A 14 2.49 -19.28 1.45
C GLN A 14 2.59 -17.90 0.80
N ILE A 15 1.47 -17.17 0.87
CA ILE A 15 1.52 -15.70 0.80
C ILE A 15 2.37 -15.32 2.00
N ALA A 16 3.56 -14.80 1.74
CA ALA A 16 4.41 -14.27 2.78
C ALA A 16 3.75 -13.00 3.33
N ASP A 17 2.84 -13.18 4.28
CA ASP A 17 2.49 -12.14 5.22
C ASP A 17 3.77 -11.72 5.93
N ALA A 18 4.14 -10.46 5.75
CA ALA A 18 5.25 -9.86 6.48
C ALA A 18 4.85 -9.61 7.95
N SER A 19 4.37 -10.66 8.61
CA SER A 19 3.99 -10.65 10.01
C SER A 19 4.27 -12.01 10.61
N SER A 20 5.54 -12.27 10.92
CA SER A 20 5.91 -13.11 12.06
C SER A 20 7.42 -13.16 12.23
N SER A 21 7.93 -12.25 13.01
CA SER A 21 9.01 -12.55 13.95
C SER A 21 8.54 -12.02 15.29
N SER A 22 7.78 -12.83 16.00
CA SER A 22 7.56 -12.67 17.42
C SER A 22 8.87 -12.97 18.14
N SER A 23 9.66 -11.96 18.39
CA SER A 23 10.63 -11.96 19.47
C SER A 23 10.15 -10.93 20.49
N SER A 24 9.81 -11.43 21.66
CA SER A 24 9.59 -10.70 22.89
C SER A 24 10.65 -9.63 23.09
N ALA A 25 10.31 -8.36 22.90
CA ALA A 25 11.09 -7.26 23.41
C ALA A 25 10.20 -6.03 23.49
N GLY A 26 10.27 -5.37 24.59
CA GLY A 26 9.61 -4.21 25.06
C GLY A 26 9.04 -3.20 24.07
N LYS A 27 8.03 -2.47 24.51
CA LYS A 27 7.30 -1.33 23.92
C LYS A 27 7.73 -1.01 22.48
N GLY A 28 7.21 -1.78 21.51
CA GLY A 28 7.58 -1.70 20.11
C GLY A 28 7.22 -0.36 19.52
N ALA A 29 8.22 0.35 19.02
CA ALA A 29 7.99 1.51 18.17
C ALA A 29 7.15 1.07 16.97
N ALA A 30 6.06 1.77 16.75
CA ALA A 30 5.17 1.55 15.63
C ALA A 30 5.95 1.61 14.31
N GLN A 31 5.93 0.54 13.56
CA GLN A 31 6.55 0.50 12.23
C GLN A 31 5.59 1.12 11.24
N ASN A 32 5.89 2.33 10.79
CA ASN A 32 5.13 2.98 9.73
C ASN A 32 5.47 2.35 8.38
N LEU A 33 4.46 1.92 7.66
CA LEU A 33 4.57 1.29 6.36
C LEU A 33 3.64 1.98 5.37
N VAL A 34 4.18 2.35 4.21
CA VAL A 34 3.42 2.90 3.09
C VAL A 34 3.81 2.16 1.83
N THR A 35 2.84 1.58 1.14
CA THR A 35 3.03 0.92 -0.15
C THR A 35 2.23 1.65 -1.21
N CYS A 36 2.92 2.13 -2.24
CA CYS A 36 2.34 2.73 -3.43
C CYS A 36 2.34 1.69 -4.56
N LEU A 37 1.22 1.54 -5.25
CA LEU A 37 1.06 0.60 -6.35
C LEU A 37 0.86 1.36 -7.66
N TYR A 38 1.61 0.95 -8.66
CA TYR A 38 1.58 1.52 -9.99
C TYR A 38 1.31 0.42 -11.00
N GLN A 39 0.29 0.61 -11.83
CA GLN A 39 -0.02 -0.29 -12.94
C GLN A 39 0.72 0.16 -14.20
N THR A 40 1.29 -0.79 -14.92
CA THR A 40 2.01 -0.55 -16.17
C THR A 40 1.88 -1.74 -17.10
N GLN A 41 2.48 -1.64 -18.28
CA GLN A 41 2.58 -2.75 -19.24
C GLN A 41 4.03 -2.90 -19.70
N PHE A 42 4.51 -4.15 -19.73
CA PHE A 42 5.79 -4.54 -20.32
C PHE A 42 5.52 -5.47 -21.50
N SER A 43 5.96 -5.12 -22.70
CA SER A 43 5.73 -5.91 -23.93
C SER A 43 4.28 -6.35 -24.11
N GLY A 44 3.30 -5.48 -23.76
CA GLY A 44 1.88 -5.82 -23.80
C GLY A 44 1.34 -6.63 -22.62
N ARG A 45 2.20 -7.07 -21.70
CA ARG A 45 1.81 -7.77 -20.47
C ARG A 45 1.59 -6.76 -19.35
N ALA A 46 0.41 -6.78 -18.75
CA ALA A 46 0.09 -5.90 -17.62
C ALA A 46 0.84 -6.34 -16.36
N CYS A 47 1.46 -5.37 -15.68
CA CYS A 47 2.27 -5.57 -14.48
C CYS A 47 1.94 -4.54 -13.43
N VAL A 48 2.29 -4.86 -12.18
CA VAL A 48 2.14 -3.97 -11.03
C VAL A 48 3.51 -3.73 -10.40
N ILE A 49 3.87 -2.46 -10.27
CA ILE A 49 5.05 -2.04 -9.53
C ILE A 49 4.60 -1.64 -8.12
N SER A 50 5.13 -2.30 -7.11
CA SER A 50 4.94 -1.98 -5.70
C SER A 50 6.16 -1.26 -5.15
N VAL A 51 5.95 -0.08 -4.54
CA VAL A 51 7.01 0.69 -3.88
C VAL A 51 6.63 0.83 -2.41
N THR A 52 7.33 0.13 -1.54
CA THR A 52 7.06 0.07 -0.11
C THR A 52 8.13 0.82 0.68
N TRP A 53 7.73 1.88 1.34
CA TRP A 53 8.53 2.64 2.28
C TRP A 53 8.24 2.17 3.70
N SER A 54 9.28 1.96 4.49
CA SER A 54 9.16 1.56 5.89
C SER A 54 10.00 2.44 6.81
N LYS A 55 9.49 2.69 8.02
CA LYS A 55 10.21 3.40 9.08
C LYS A 55 10.15 2.57 10.35
N SER A 56 11.30 2.22 10.87
CA SER A 56 11.47 1.45 12.11
C SER A 56 12.50 2.12 13.00
N LEU A 57 12.78 1.55 14.17
CA LEU A 57 13.87 1.98 15.06
C LEU A 57 15.25 1.89 14.37
N MET A 58 15.40 0.95 13.42
CA MET A 58 16.64 0.76 12.67
C MET A 58 16.83 1.74 11.52
N GLY A 59 15.84 2.62 11.29
CA GLY A 59 15.83 3.60 10.21
C GLY A 59 14.79 3.32 9.13
N GLN A 60 14.92 3.99 7.99
CA GLN A 60 14.04 3.85 6.83
C GLN A 60 14.52 2.72 5.92
N GLY A 61 13.55 2.01 5.35
CA GLY A 61 13.77 0.98 4.35
C GLY A 61 12.94 1.26 3.09
N LEU A 62 13.35 0.65 1.98
CA LEU A 62 12.63 0.69 0.72
C LEU A 62 12.61 -0.70 0.11
N SER A 63 11.44 -1.17 -0.29
CA SER A 63 11.27 -2.38 -1.10
C SER A 63 10.55 -2.03 -2.39
N ILE A 64 11.04 -2.52 -3.50
CA ILE A 64 10.42 -2.33 -4.82
C ILE A 64 10.19 -3.71 -5.40
N GLY A 65 8.94 -4.02 -5.73
CA GLY A 65 8.53 -5.26 -6.39
C GLY A 65 7.93 -4.96 -7.76
N VAL A 66 8.12 -5.87 -8.69
CA VAL A 66 7.43 -5.88 -9.98
C VAL A 66 6.78 -7.25 -10.10
N ASP A 67 5.47 -7.28 -10.14
CA ASP A 67 4.67 -8.49 -10.20
C ASP A 67 3.80 -8.48 -11.47
N ASP A 68 3.52 -9.64 -12.03
CA ASP A 68 2.52 -9.76 -13.08
C ASP A 68 1.09 -9.81 -12.49
N LEU A 69 0.07 -9.79 -13.33
CA LEU A 69 -1.33 -9.86 -12.87
C LEU A 69 -1.69 -11.21 -12.22
N SER A 70 -0.91 -12.27 -12.44
CA SER A 70 -1.11 -13.54 -11.75
C SER A 70 -0.58 -13.50 -10.30
N GLY A 71 0.16 -12.45 -9.95
CA GLY A 71 0.85 -12.28 -8.66
C GLY A 71 2.22 -12.96 -8.63
N GLN A 72 2.75 -13.36 -9.79
CA GLN A 72 4.12 -13.86 -9.87
C GLN A 72 5.10 -12.70 -9.78
N CYS A 73 6.04 -12.77 -8.83
CA CYS A 73 7.08 -11.77 -8.68
C CYS A 73 8.11 -11.91 -9.81
N LEU A 74 8.19 -10.89 -10.66
CA LEU A 74 9.16 -10.81 -11.74
C LEU A 74 10.50 -10.27 -11.25
N CYS A 75 10.47 -9.21 -10.42
CA CYS A 75 11.68 -8.62 -9.87
C CYS A 75 11.41 -8.00 -8.49
N LYS A 76 12.36 -8.15 -7.57
CA LYS A 76 12.29 -7.52 -6.26
C LYS A 76 13.63 -6.94 -5.85
N ALA A 77 13.63 -5.69 -5.35
CA ALA A 77 14.78 -5.03 -4.75
C ALA A 77 14.44 -4.56 -3.35
N ASP A 78 15.17 -5.08 -2.35
CA ASP A 78 15.02 -4.69 -0.95
C ASP A 78 16.25 -3.89 -0.50
N ILE A 79 16.02 -2.65 -0.13
CA ILE A 79 17.01 -1.76 0.46
C ILE A 79 16.70 -1.68 1.96
N LYS A 80 17.48 -2.45 2.74
CA LYS A 80 17.33 -2.53 4.20
C LYS A 80 17.61 -1.17 4.86
N PRO A 81 17.21 -0.97 6.13
CA PRO A 81 17.52 0.25 6.87
C PRO A 81 18.99 0.67 6.78
N TRP A 82 19.23 1.97 6.70
CA TRP A 82 20.48 2.63 6.28
C TRP A 82 21.77 2.25 6.98
N LEU A 83 21.70 1.71 8.18
CA LEU A 83 22.91 1.28 8.90
C LEU A 83 23.67 0.15 8.18
N PHE A 84 22.99 -0.59 7.27
CA PHE A 84 23.53 -1.80 6.63
C PHE A 84 23.36 -1.83 5.11
N SER A 85 22.90 -0.76 4.47
CA SER A 85 22.61 -0.78 3.03
C SER A 85 23.21 0.38 2.26
N LYS A 86 23.42 0.14 0.96
CA LYS A 86 23.86 1.19 0.03
C LYS A 86 22.68 2.12 -0.26
N LYS A 87 22.80 3.40 0.16
CA LYS A 87 21.79 4.45 -0.12
C LYS A 87 21.60 4.71 -1.61
N LYS A 88 22.52 4.25 -2.45
CA LYS A 88 22.51 4.41 -3.91
C LYS A 88 22.88 3.11 -4.57
N GLY A 89 22.17 2.74 -5.62
CA GLY A 89 22.46 1.50 -6.33
C GLY A 89 21.54 1.24 -7.50
N SER A 90 21.70 0.05 -8.07
CA SER A 90 20.83 -0.50 -9.07
C SER A 90 20.74 -2.02 -8.92
N LYS A 91 19.63 -2.59 -9.37
CA LYS A 91 19.43 -4.02 -9.51
C LYS A 91 18.86 -4.27 -10.90
N SER A 92 19.39 -5.27 -11.57
CA SER A 92 18.98 -5.68 -12.90
C SER A 92 18.55 -7.14 -12.85
N LEU A 93 17.52 -7.49 -13.60
CA LEU A 93 17.05 -8.86 -13.79
C LEU A 93 16.57 -9.04 -15.24
N ASP A 94 17.08 -10.09 -15.87
CA ASP A 94 16.58 -10.54 -17.16
C ASP A 94 15.31 -11.36 -16.93
N VAL A 95 14.24 -11.01 -17.63
CA VAL A 95 12.96 -11.70 -17.64
C VAL A 95 12.72 -12.24 -19.06
N GLU A 96 11.75 -13.17 -19.24
CA GLU A 96 11.51 -13.82 -20.53
C GLU A 96 11.30 -12.80 -21.68
N ASP A 97 10.66 -11.67 -21.41
CA ASP A 97 10.26 -10.67 -22.39
C ASP A 97 11.20 -9.44 -22.44
N GLY A 98 12.33 -9.44 -21.74
CA GLY A 98 13.23 -8.28 -21.71
C GLY A 98 14.01 -8.14 -20.40
N LYS A 99 14.45 -6.92 -20.10
CA LYS A 99 15.27 -6.60 -18.94
C LYS A 99 14.62 -5.56 -18.05
N ILE A 100 14.42 -5.91 -16.78
CA ILE A 100 13.95 -4.97 -15.73
C ILE A 100 15.16 -4.44 -14.97
N GLU A 101 15.28 -3.12 -14.86
CA GLU A 101 16.32 -2.45 -14.11
C GLU A 101 15.70 -1.48 -13.12
N ILE A 102 16.10 -1.58 -11.86
CA ILE A 102 15.66 -0.71 -10.78
C ILE A 102 16.86 0.11 -10.32
N PHE A 103 16.73 1.43 -10.33
CA PHE A 103 17.75 2.37 -9.86
C PHE A 103 17.22 3.19 -8.69
N TRP A 104 18.08 3.48 -7.74
CA TRP A 104 17.74 4.37 -6.62
C TRP A 104 18.93 5.20 -6.18
N ASP A 105 18.63 6.40 -5.71
CA ASP A 105 19.56 7.25 -4.97
C ASP A 105 18.80 7.95 -3.86
N LEU A 106 19.12 7.58 -2.64
CA LEU A 106 18.53 8.09 -1.41
C LEU A 106 19.60 8.79 -0.54
N SER A 107 20.78 9.08 -1.11
CA SER A 107 21.92 9.63 -0.36
C SER A 107 21.62 11.00 0.23
N GLY A 108 20.84 11.82 -0.49
CA GLY A 108 20.38 13.13 -0.08
C GLY A 108 18.96 13.16 0.48
N ALA A 109 18.32 12.01 0.63
CA ALA A 109 16.91 11.93 0.98
C ALA A 109 16.61 12.54 2.34
N LYS A 110 15.64 13.46 2.37
CA LYS A 110 15.11 14.05 3.58
C LYS A 110 13.74 13.43 3.89
N PHE A 111 13.53 13.07 5.14
CA PHE A 111 12.32 12.41 5.62
C PHE A 111 11.57 13.32 6.59
N GLY A 112 10.24 13.32 6.45
CA GLY A 112 9.35 13.94 7.42
C GLY A 112 8.95 13.00 8.56
N ALA A 113 7.73 13.15 9.06
CA ALA A 113 7.17 12.27 10.07
C ALA A 113 6.92 10.85 9.55
N GLY A 114 6.57 10.72 8.26
CA GLY A 114 6.26 9.44 7.60
C GLY A 114 7.50 8.65 7.16
N PRO A 115 7.28 7.47 6.58
CA PRO A 115 8.35 6.61 6.06
C PRO A 115 8.88 7.06 4.70
N GLU A 116 8.11 7.83 3.94
CA GLU A 116 8.46 8.29 2.60
C GLU A 116 9.41 9.49 2.66
N PRO A 117 10.40 9.58 1.75
CA PRO A 117 11.21 10.77 1.61
C PRO A 117 10.39 11.90 0.98
N VAL A 118 10.69 13.14 1.40
CA VAL A 118 10.01 14.36 0.91
C VAL A 118 10.77 14.95 -0.28
N GLU A 119 12.11 14.92 -0.22
CA GLU A 119 12.99 15.48 -1.26
C GLU A 119 14.38 14.85 -1.23
N GLY A 120 15.21 15.13 -2.24
CA GLY A 120 16.60 14.72 -2.32
C GLY A 120 16.78 13.24 -2.69
N PHE A 121 15.88 12.69 -3.51
CA PHE A 121 15.93 11.29 -3.92
C PHE A 121 15.41 11.06 -5.34
N TYR A 122 15.71 9.88 -5.87
CA TYR A 122 14.94 9.26 -6.95
C TYR A 122 14.87 7.75 -6.80
N VAL A 123 13.79 7.18 -7.34
CA VAL A 123 13.60 5.76 -7.63
C VAL A 123 13.12 5.66 -9.07
N ALA A 124 13.78 4.85 -9.87
CA ALA A 124 13.45 4.65 -11.27
C ALA A 124 13.33 3.17 -11.60
N VAL A 125 12.29 2.80 -12.36
CA VAL A 125 12.13 1.46 -12.94
C VAL A 125 12.19 1.61 -14.45
N VAL A 126 13.08 0.84 -15.08
CA VAL A 126 13.35 0.84 -16.51
C VAL A 126 13.08 -0.56 -17.04
N PHE A 127 12.44 -0.65 -18.20
CA PHE A 127 12.24 -1.88 -18.96
C PHE A 127 12.79 -1.65 -20.37
N ASP A 128 13.75 -2.47 -20.79
CA ASP A 128 14.41 -2.41 -22.11
C ASP A 128 14.80 -0.98 -22.54
N LEU A 129 15.50 -0.26 -21.66
CA LEU A 129 15.92 1.14 -21.83
C LEU A 129 14.77 2.17 -21.85
N GLU A 130 13.53 1.78 -21.63
CA GLU A 130 12.41 2.68 -21.48
C GLU A 130 12.13 2.96 -19.99
N LEU A 131 12.05 4.24 -19.63
CA LEU A 131 11.74 4.66 -18.28
C LEU A 131 10.23 4.48 -18.02
N VAL A 132 9.86 3.53 -17.17
CA VAL A 132 8.48 3.18 -16.86
C VAL A 132 7.94 3.95 -15.66
N LEU A 133 8.73 4.03 -14.59
CA LEU A 133 8.37 4.74 -13.36
C LEU A 133 9.54 5.60 -12.91
N LEU A 134 9.24 6.84 -12.52
CA LEU A 134 10.19 7.76 -11.91
C LEU A 134 9.55 8.49 -10.73
N LEU A 135 10.09 8.26 -9.55
CA LEU A 135 9.70 8.91 -8.30
C LEU A 135 10.82 9.82 -7.79
N GLY A 136 10.44 10.88 -7.08
CA GLY A 136 11.35 11.84 -6.46
C GLY A 136 11.64 13.07 -7.34
N ASP A 137 12.43 13.96 -6.75
CA ASP A 137 12.75 15.29 -7.31
C ASP A 137 14.06 15.30 -8.13
N MET A 138 14.95 14.34 -7.91
CA MET A 138 16.25 14.24 -8.60
C MET A 138 16.15 13.66 -10.02
N LYS A 139 15.20 14.16 -10.82
CA LYS A 139 14.90 13.62 -12.17
C LYS A 139 16.10 13.67 -13.12
N LYS A 140 16.90 14.74 -13.10
CA LYS A 140 18.09 14.88 -13.97
C LYS A 140 19.13 13.80 -13.71
N ASP A 141 19.36 13.49 -12.43
CA ASP A 141 20.31 12.45 -12.02
C ASP A 141 19.80 11.05 -12.39
N ALA A 142 18.49 10.82 -12.25
CA ALA A 142 17.84 9.60 -12.68
C ALA A 142 18.04 9.35 -14.19
N TYR A 143 17.71 10.30 -15.04
CA TYR A 143 17.92 10.18 -16.49
C TYR A 143 19.39 9.96 -16.87
N ARG A 144 20.32 10.68 -16.23
CA ARG A 144 21.75 10.49 -16.46
C ARG A 144 22.22 9.08 -16.06
N LYS A 145 21.68 8.54 -14.97
CA LYS A 145 22.11 7.23 -14.43
C LYS A 145 21.49 6.06 -15.17
N THR A 146 20.23 6.17 -15.55
CA THR A 146 19.51 5.10 -16.26
C THR A 146 19.91 5.02 -17.73
N GLY A 147 20.32 6.12 -18.34
CA GLY A 147 20.49 6.20 -19.79
C GLY A 147 19.19 5.99 -20.58
N ALA A 148 18.05 5.95 -19.88
CA ALA A 148 16.78 5.64 -20.48
C ALA A 148 16.25 6.77 -21.37
N ASN A 149 15.54 6.40 -22.42
CA ASN A 149 14.85 7.34 -23.29
C ASN A 149 13.78 8.09 -22.52
N ARG A 150 13.55 9.36 -22.89
CA ARG A 150 12.45 10.18 -22.35
C ARG A 150 11.13 9.78 -23.03
N SER A 151 10.71 8.54 -22.86
CA SER A 151 9.37 8.11 -23.23
C SER A 151 8.34 8.63 -22.22
N MET A 152 7.08 8.62 -22.60
CA MET A 152 6.00 8.92 -21.64
C MET A 152 6.02 7.85 -20.55
N LEU A 153 6.05 8.29 -19.29
CA LEU A 153 5.92 7.40 -18.14
C LEU A 153 4.57 6.67 -18.23
N ASN A 154 4.62 5.34 -18.33
CA ASN A 154 3.44 4.52 -18.57
C ASN A 154 2.83 3.94 -17.28
N ALA A 155 3.44 4.21 -16.12
CA ALA A 155 2.95 3.71 -14.85
C ALA A 155 1.86 4.61 -14.27
N ALA A 156 0.65 4.09 -14.13
CA ALA A 156 -0.48 4.77 -13.49
C ALA A 156 -0.50 4.45 -11.99
N PHE A 157 -0.61 5.48 -11.14
CA PHE A 157 -0.78 5.31 -9.70
C PHE A 157 -2.20 4.82 -9.40
N VAL A 158 -2.35 3.59 -8.90
CA VAL A 158 -3.66 2.94 -8.74
C VAL A 158 -4.06 2.72 -7.29
N ALA A 159 -3.10 2.56 -6.38
CA ALA A 159 -3.45 2.39 -4.98
C ALA A 159 -2.33 2.82 -4.03
N ARG A 160 -2.76 3.23 -2.82
CA ARG A 160 -1.90 3.52 -1.68
C ARG A 160 -2.38 2.72 -0.47
N ARG A 161 -1.48 2.00 0.16
CA ARG A 161 -1.74 1.25 1.39
C ARG A 161 -0.89 1.82 2.50
N GLU A 162 -1.50 2.13 3.64
CA GLU A 162 -0.81 2.69 4.80
C GLU A 162 -1.12 1.90 6.07
N HIS A 163 -0.11 1.72 6.92
CA HIS A 163 -0.28 1.32 8.29
C HIS A 163 -0.35 2.57 9.16
N ILE A 164 -1.47 2.77 9.83
CA ILE A 164 -1.70 3.92 10.71
C ILE A 164 -1.95 3.44 12.14
N TYR A 165 -1.55 4.24 13.10
CA TYR A 165 -1.57 3.89 14.52
C TYR A 165 -2.29 4.95 15.33
N GLY A 166 -3.11 4.52 16.26
CA GLY A 166 -3.85 5.44 17.14
C GLY A 166 -4.52 4.71 18.31
N LYS A 167 -5.04 5.47 19.27
CA LYS A 167 -5.86 4.92 20.37
C LYS A 167 -7.34 4.94 20.02
N LYS A 168 -7.84 6.09 19.59
CA LYS A 168 -9.24 6.34 19.21
C LYS A 168 -9.33 7.07 17.88
N VAL A 169 -8.29 7.84 17.52
CA VAL A 169 -8.23 8.69 16.33
C VAL A 169 -7.08 8.23 15.45
N TYR A 170 -7.38 8.05 14.18
CA TYR A 170 -6.46 7.61 13.14
C TYR A 170 -6.51 8.62 12.00
N SER A 171 -5.36 9.04 11.50
CA SER A 171 -5.27 10.07 10.48
C SER A 171 -4.43 9.62 9.29
N ALA A 172 -4.88 9.98 8.10
CA ALA A 172 -4.15 9.78 6.85
C ALA A 172 -4.39 10.97 5.91
N LYS A 173 -3.58 11.06 4.84
CA LYS A 173 -3.78 12.02 3.76
C LYS A 173 -4.06 11.28 2.46
N ALA A 174 -5.03 11.75 1.69
CA ALA A 174 -5.36 11.19 0.40
C ALA A 174 -5.57 12.25 -0.66
N GLN A 175 -5.27 11.89 -1.89
CA GLN A 175 -5.63 12.62 -3.09
C GLN A 175 -6.46 11.67 -3.95
N PHE A 176 -7.71 12.03 -4.22
CA PHE A 176 -8.67 11.15 -4.89
C PHE A 176 -8.73 11.31 -6.41
N CYS A 177 -8.02 12.29 -6.96
CA CYS A 177 -7.84 12.43 -8.41
C CYS A 177 -6.48 13.06 -8.73
N ASP A 178 -5.93 12.79 -9.90
CA ASP A 178 -4.55 13.14 -10.31
C ASP A 178 -4.20 14.62 -10.18
N LYS A 179 -5.19 15.51 -10.31
CA LYS A 179 -5.01 16.97 -10.21
C LYS A 179 -5.76 17.58 -9.03
N GLY A 180 -6.33 16.73 -8.14
CA GLY A 180 -7.06 17.17 -6.96
C GLY A 180 -6.15 17.65 -5.85
N GLN A 181 -6.74 18.24 -4.84
CA GLN A 181 -6.05 18.58 -3.62
C GLN A 181 -5.86 17.37 -2.70
N PHE A 182 -4.94 17.49 -1.75
CA PHE A 182 -4.82 16.51 -0.66
C PHE A 182 -5.87 16.80 0.41
N HIS A 183 -6.54 15.75 0.86
CA HIS A 183 -7.54 15.79 1.90
C HIS A 183 -6.98 15.13 3.17
N ASP A 184 -7.30 15.72 4.32
CA ASP A 184 -7.05 15.11 5.62
C ASP A 184 -8.20 14.16 5.96
N ILE A 185 -7.92 12.87 6.08
CA ILE A 185 -8.86 11.84 6.49
C ILE A 185 -8.65 11.56 7.98
N VAL A 186 -9.70 11.65 8.76
CA VAL A 186 -9.70 11.31 10.19
C VAL A 186 -10.76 10.26 10.45
N ILE A 187 -10.34 9.15 11.02
CA ILE A 187 -11.20 8.04 11.44
C ILE A 187 -11.20 8.03 12.95
N GLU A 188 -12.37 8.20 13.56
CA GLU A 188 -12.57 8.16 15.00
C GLU A 188 -13.44 6.97 15.38
N CYS A 189 -12.92 6.14 16.28
CA CYS A 189 -13.65 4.98 16.79
C CYS A 189 -13.30 4.75 18.25
N ASP A 190 -14.25 5.01 19.14
CA ASP A 190 -14.14 4.66 20.55
C ASP A 190 -14.78 3.30 20.80
N THR A 191 -13.94 2.31 21.08
CA THR A 191 -14.39 0.94 21.40
C THR A 191 -14.26 0.62 22.88
N ILE A 192 -13.74 1.56 23.70
CA ILE A 192 -13.46 1.32 25.12
C ILE A 192 -14.58 1.93 25.98
N GLY A 193 -15.25 1.09 26.75
CA GLY A 193 -16.20 1.55 27.77
C GLY A 193 -17.58 1.97 27.29
N LEU A 194 -17.86 1.92 25.99
CA LEU A 194 -19.17 2.25 25.42
C LEU A 194 -20.01 0.98 25.21
N LYS A 195 -21.28 1.05 25.66
CA LYS A 195 -22.27 -0.02 25.38
C LYS A 195 -22.58 -0.12 23.87
N ASP A 196 -22.34 0.95 23.12
CA ASP A 196 -22.64 1.02 21.68
C ASP A 196 -21.53 1.81 20.97
N PRO A 197 -20.44 1.14 20.55
CA PRO A 197 -19.34 1.79 19.84
C PRO A 197 -19.82 2.40 18.52
N CYS A 198 -19.23 3.54 18.16
CA CYS A 198 -19.56 4.33 16.98
C CYS A 198 -18.28 4.58 16.16
N LEU A 199 -18.40 4.53 14.84
CA LEU A 199 -17.36 4.93 13.89
C LEU A 199 -17.76 6.25 13.25
N GLU A 200 -16.87 7.24 13.28
CA GLU A 200 -17.03 8.49 12.54
C GLU A 200 -15.86 8.71 11.61
N ILE A 201 -16.14 9.11 10.38
CA ILE A 201 -15.12 9.50 9.39
C ILE A 201 -15.33 10.96 9.02
N ARG A 202 -14.24 11.73 9.07
CA ARG A 202 -14.18 13.13 8.66
C ARG A 202 -13.21 13.29 7.50
N VAL A 203 -13.57 14.15 6.57
CA VAL A 203 -12.68 14.65 5.49
C VAL A 203 -12.56 16.16 5.67
N ASP A 204 -11.34 16.67 5.77
CA ASP A 204 -11.04 18.09 6.01
C ASP A 204 -11.83 18.66 7.21
N LYS A 205 -11.84 17.93 8.32
CA LYS A 205 -12.57 18.24 9.56
C LYS A 205 -14.10 18.14 9.47
N LYS A 206 -14.68 17.94 8.29
CA LYS A 206 -16.14 17.79 8.12
C LYS A 206 -16.53 16.32 8.31
N PRO A 207 -17.52 16.01 9.16
CA PRO A 207 -18.04 14.64 9.26
C PRO A 207 -18.75 14.27 7.96
N VAL A 208 -18.31 13.18 7.33
CA VAL A 208 -18.86 12.68 6.07
C VAL A 208 -19.62 11.38 6.24
N MET A 209 -19.32 10.64 7.32
CA MET A 209 -19.96 9.35 7.60
C MET A 209 -19.96 9.06 9.11
N GLN A 210 -21.07 8.48 9.60
CA GLN A 210 -21.19 7.96 10.97
C GLN A 210 -21.88 6.59 10.94
N VAL A 211 -21.29 5.59 11.59
CA VAL A 211 -21.86 4.26 11.74
C VAL A 211 -22.17 4.02 13.21
N LYS A 212 -23.45 4.03 13.56
CA LYS A 212 -23.97 3.67 14.90
C LYS A 212 -24.16 2.17 15.02
N ARG A 213 -24.18 1.64 16.24
CA ARG A 213 -24.31 0.20 16.54
C ARG A 213 -23.23 -0.62 15.83
N LEU A 214 -21.99 -0.18 15.98
CA LEU A 214 -20.85 -0.73 15.26
C LEU A 214 -20.62 -2.22 15.54
N ALA A 215 -21.01 -2.72 16.71
CA ALA A 215 -20.97 -4.13 17.05
C ALA A 215 -21.84 -5.02 16.12
N TRP A 216 -22.89 -4.45 15.53
CA TRP A 216 -23.74 -5.11 14.56
C TRP A 216 -23.35 -4.78 13.11
N LYS A 217 -22.73 -3.62 12.90
CA LYS A 217 -22.30 -3.13 11.60
C LYS A 217 -20.78 -3.06 11.50
N PHE A 218 -20.12 -4.10 11.98
CA PHE A 218 -18.66 -4.17 12.04
C PHE A 218 -18.00 -4.25 10.65
N ARG A 219 -18.75 -4.54 9.60
CA ARG A 219 -18.38 -4.46 8.18
C ARG A 219 -19.46 -3.75 7.41
N GLY A 220 -19.05 -2.99 6.40
CA GLY A 220 -20.00 -2.31 5.52
C GLY A 220 -19.31 -1.44 4.49
N ASN A 221 -20.13 -0.78 3.69
CA ASN A 221 -19.70 0.25 2.76
C ASN A 221 -20.70 1.40 2.73
N HIS A 222 -20.20 2.56 2.31
CA HIS A 222 -21.00 3.76 2.11
C HIS A 222 -20.34 4.67 1.10
N THR A 223 -21.12 5.32 0.24
CA THR A 223 -20.58 6.30 -0.72
C THR A 223 -20.64 7.69 -0.12
N ILE A 224 -19.51 8.38 -0.12
CA ILE A 224 -19.37 9.79 0.26
C ILE A 224 -19.04 10.64 -0.98
N LEU A 225 -19.19 11.95 -0.87
CA LEU A 225 -18.77 12.89 -1.92
C LEU A 225 -17.56 13.67 -1.41
N VAL A 226 -16.46 13.62 -2.16
CA VAL A 226 -15.26 14.43 -1.92
C VAL A 226 -14.99 15.25 -3.18
N ASP A 227 -15.02 16.57 -3.06
CA ASP A 227 -14.90 17.51 -4.19
C ASP A 227 -15.88 17.19 -5.36
N GLY A 228 -17.07 16.68 -5.02
CA GLY A 228 -18.08 16.27 -6.01
C GLY A 228 -17.82 14.90 -6.64
N LEU A 229 -16.74 14.22 -6.31
CA LEU A 229 -16.44 12.86 -6.78
C LEU A 229 -17.05 11.83 -5.82
N PRO A 230 -17.74 10.79 -6.32
CA PRO A 230 -18.19 9.68 -5.49
C PRO A 230 -16.98 8.84 -5.06
N VAL A 231 -16.86 8.63 -3.76
CA VAL A 231 -15.84 7.80 -3.13
C VAL A 231 -16.55 6.73 -2.31
N GLU A 232 -16.37 5.47 -2.65
CA GLU A 232 -16.87 4.35 -1.83
C GLU A 232 -15.93 4.11 -0.66
N VAL A 233 -16.48 4.13 0.53
CA VAL A 233 -15.78 3.84 1.78
C VAL A 233 -16.21 2.47 2.28
N PHE A 234 -15.26 1.55 2.40
CA PHE A 234 -15.45 0.25 3.00
C PHE A 234 -14.77 0.20 4.36
N TRP A 235 -15.36 -0.48 5.32
CA TRP A 235 -14.74 -0.71 6.63
C TRP A 235 -14.90 -2.15 7.09
N ASP A 236 -13.86 -2.65 7.75
CA ASP A 236 -13.88 -3.87 8.54
C ASP A 236 -13.19 -3.59 9.88
N VAL A 237 -14.00 -3.54 10.93
CA VAL A 237 -13.53 -3.30 12.30
C VAL A 237 -13.78 -4.52 13.21
N HIS A 238 -14.09 -5.69 12.61
CA HIS A 238 -14.38 -6.92 13.35
C HIS A 238 -13.26 -7.23 14.36
N SER A 239 -12.01 -7.18 13.91
CA SER A 239 -10.87 -7.50 14.77
C SER A 239 -10.68 -6.49 15.91
N TRP A 240 -11.09 -5.24 15.73
CA TRP A 240 -11.08 -4.25 16.82
C TRP A 240 -12.12 -4.53 17.92
N LEU A 241 -13.26 -5.12 17.55
CA LEU A 241 -14.37 -5.36 18.45
C LEU A 241 -14.28 -6.73 19.13
N PHE A 242 -13.82 -7.73 18.41
CA PHE A 242 -13.90 -9.13 18.80
C PHE A 242 -12.54 -9.86 18.82
N GLY A 243 -11.48 -9.21 18.34
CA GLY A 243 -10.14 -9.79 18.28
C GLY A 243 -9.28 -9.49 19.50
N SER A 244 -8.02 -9.92 19.43
CA SER A 244 -6.98 -9.61 20.44
C SER A 244 -6.51 -8.17 20.35
N THR A 245 -5.77 -7.71 21.39
CA THR A 245 -5.24 -6.34 21.49
C THR A 245 -4.32 -5.93 20.34
N ALA A 246 -3.69 -6.89 19.66
CA ALA A 246 -2.79 -6.65 18.52
C ALA A 246 -3.48 -6.66 17.14
N SER A 247 -4.80 -6.47 17.10
CA SER A 247 -5.57 -6.55 15.86
C SER A 247 -5.73 -5.19 15.17
N ASN A 248 -5.82 -5.22 13.83
CA ASN A 248 -6.06 -4.03 13.02
C ASN A 248 -7.50 -4.01 12.48
N ALA A 249 -7.97 -2.80 12.21
CA ALA A 249 -9.11 -2.57 11.33
C ALA A 249 -8.63 -2.18 9.93
N VAL A 250 -9.51 -2.37 8.96
CA VAL A 250 -9.23 -2.01 7.56
C VAL A 250 -10.27 -1.02 7.08
N PHE A 251 -9.80 0.06 6.46
CA PHE A 251 -10.62 1.04 5.77
C PHE A 251 -10.11 1.20 4.36
N MET A 252 -11.02 1.18 3.38
CA MET A 252 -10.68 1.43 1.99
C MET A 252 -11.55 2.56 1.44
N PHE A 253 -10.93 3.51 0.77
CA PHE A 253 -11.57 4.59 0.05
C PHE A 253 -11.28 4.37 -1.44
N HIS A 254 -12.31 4.12 -2.21
CA HIS A 254 -12.19 3.78 -3.63
C HIS A 254 -12.93 4.80 -4.48
N THR A 255 -12.25 5.35 -5.49
CA THR A 255 -12.89 6.23 -6.48
C THR A 255 -13.37 5.41 -7.67
N CYS A 256 -14.67 5.46 -7.96
CA CYS A 256 -15.23 4.85 -9.17
C CYS A 256 -15.19 5.86 -10.31
N GLN A 257 -14.53 5.57 -11.40
CA GLN A 257 -14.56 6.40 -12.61
C GLN A 257 -15.68 6.03 -13.59
N ALA A 258 -16.46 4.99 -13.33
CA ALA A 258 -17.62 4.62 -14.14
C ALA A 258 -18.71 3.94 -13.32
N PRO A 259 -20.00 4.16 -13.63
CA PRO A 259 -21.09 3.51 -12.92
C PRO A 259 -21.30 2.10 -13.47
N GLU A 260 -20.68 1.08 -12.92
CA GLU A 260 -21.12 -0.30 -13.15
C GLU A 260 -20.97 -1.18 -11.90
N LYS A 261 -22.17 -1.59 -11.43
CA LYS A 261 -22.50 -2.76 -10.62
C LYS A 261 -21.68 -3.08 -9.36
N SER A 262 -22.36 -2.91 -8.24
CA SER A 262 -22.00 -3.44 -6.93
C SER A 262 -21.56 -4.90 -7.00
N LEU A 263 -20.29 -5.17 -6.70
CA LEU A 263 -19.71 -6.50 -6.64
C LEU A 263 -19.65 -7.03 -5.20
N PRO A 264 -19.83 -8.33 -4.98
CA PRO A 264 -19.82 -8.93 -3.64
C PRO A 264 -18.42 -8.99 -3.05
N TRP A 265 -18.36 -8.80 -1.76
CA TRP A 265 -17.18 -8.70 -0.92
C TRP A 265 -16.22 -9.89 -0.98
N SER A 266 -15.07 -9.70 -1.63
CA SER A 266 -13.84 -10.40 -1.29
C SER A 266 -12.69 -9.40 -1.37
N TYR A 267 -12.01 -9.16 -0.26
CA TYR A 267 -10.92 -8.20 -0.13
C TYR A 267 -9.80 -8.40 -1.18
N SER A 268 -9.50 -9.66 -1.49
CA SER A 268 -8.55 -10.03 -2.53
C SER A 268 -9.08 -9.85 -3.95
N GLN A 269 -10.40 -9.96 -4.16
CA GLN A 269 -11.03 -9.76 -5.46
C GLN A 269 -11.14 -8.28 -5.82
N ILE A 270 -11.56 -7.41 -4.89
CA ILE A 270 -11.64 -5.97 -5.13
C ILE A 270 -10.26 -5.42 -5.52
N PHE A 271 -9.20 -5.91 -4.89
CA PHE A 271 -7.83 -5.52 -5.22
C PHE A 271 -7.40 -5.99 -6.62
N ARG A 272 -7.83 -7.18 -7.05
CA ARG A 272 -7.58 -7.70 -8.41
C ARG A 272 -8.44 -7.01 -9.46
N GLU A 273 -9.70 -6.72 -9.16
CA GLU A 273 -10.66 -6.14 -10.11
C GLU A 273 -10.46 -4.65 -10.32
N SER A 274 -10.03 -3.88 -9.31
CA SER A 274 -9.60 -2.49 -9.51
C SER A 274 -8.37 -2.37 -10.42
N GLN A 275 -7.58 -3.44 -10.53
CA GLN A 275 -6.48 -3.53 -11.48
C GLN A 275 -6.93 -3.85 -12.92
N LEU A 276 -8.08 -4.49 -13.08
CA LEU A 276 -8.57 -4.96 -14.39
C LEU A 276 -9.54 -4.00 -15.09
N GLN A 277 -10.23 -3.13 -14.34
CA GLN A 277 -11.35 -2.34 -14.87
C GLN A 277 -11.10 -0.82 -14.96
N GLY A 278 -9.84 -0.40 -15.04
CA GLY A 278 -9.51 0.99 -15.41
C GLY A 278 -9.60 1.97 -14.25
N LEU A 279 -8.45 2.52 -13.92
CA LEU A 279 -8.15 3.87 -13.45
C LEU A 279 -8.94 4.43 -12.25
N GLY A 280 -9.46 3.60 -11.37
CA GLY A 280 -9.89 4.04 -10.04
C GLY A 280 -8.69 4.08 -9.09
N PHE A 281 -8.63 5.07 -8.20
CA PHE A 281 -7.65 5.11 -7.12
C PHE A 281 -8.21 4.48 -5.86
N SER A 282 -7.39 3.71 -5.14
CA SER A 282 -7.75 3.13 -3.85
C SER A 282 -6.76 3.53 -2.75
N LEU A 283 -7.28 4.14 -1.68
CA LEU A 283 -6.54 4.29 -0.43
C LEU A 283 -6.97 3.19 0.53
N ILE A 284 -6.02 2.41 1.05
CA ILE A 284 -6.26 1.32 1.99
C ILE A 284 -5.50 1.61 3.29
N LEU A 285 -6.23 1.74 4.38
CA LEU A 285 -5.67 2.04 5.69
C LEU A 285 -5.80 0.81 6.60
N HIS A 286 -4.66 0.29 7.06
CA HIS A 286 -4.60 -0.69 8.14
C HIS A 286 -4.39 0.06 9.44
N ALA A 287 -5.44 0.16 10.25
CA ALA A 287 -5.44 0.95 11.47
C ALA A 287 -5.19 0.05 12.69
N TRP A 288 -4.07 0.26 13.37
CA TRP A 288 -3.63 -0.51 14.53
C TRP A 288 -3.88 0.26 15.82
N LYS A 289 -4.42 -0.41 16.83
CA LYS A 289 -4.57 0.17 18.16
C LYS A 289 -3.20 0.27 18.86
N LEU A 290 -2.93 1.45 19.41
CA LEU A 290 -1.86 1.65 20.39
C LEU A 290 -2.43 1.41 21.79
N GLU A 291 -1.76 0.59 22.59
CA GLU A 291 -2.06 0.38 24.01
C GLU A 291 -1.77 1.63 24.86
#